data_b8d43f7ce8759128bd82be5e023f6877
#
_entry.id   b8d43f7ce8759128bd82be5e023f6877
#
_cell.length_a   1.000
_cell.length_b   1.000
_cell.length_c   1.000
_cell.angle_alpha   90.00
_cell.angle_beta   90.00
_cell.angle_gamma   90.00
#
_symmetry.space_group_name_H-M   'P 1'
#
loop_
_entity.id
_entity.type
_entity.pdbx_description
1 polymer ?
#
loop_
_entity_poly.entity_id
_entity_poly.type
_entity_poly.pdbx_seq_one_letter_code
_entity_poly.pdbx_strand_id
1 'polypeptide(L)' 'MKVRASIKRICENCKIIMRKRVLRVICKNPKHKQRQG' A
#
# COMPACT_ATOMS: atom_id res chain seq x y z
N MET A 1 6.84 5.10 4.01
CA MET A 1 6.33 4.04 3.10
C MET A 1 7.00 2.72 3.42
N LYS A 2 6.21 1.67 3.47
CA LYS A 2 6.74 0.33 3.73
C LYS A 2 6.92 -0.41 2.42
N VAL A 3 8.08 -1.00 2.23
CA VAL A 3 8.37 -1.82 1.05
C VAL A 3 8.43 -3.27 1.49
N ARG A 4 7.46 -4.07 1.04
CA ARG A 4 7.35 -5.47 1.47
C ARG A 4 6.90 -6.34 0.29
N ALA A 5 7.24 -7.62 0.37
CA ALA A 5 6.79 -8.58 -0.63
C ALA A 5 5.28 -8.78 -0.58
N SER A 6 4.68 -8.65 0.60
CA SER A 6 3.25 -8.78 0.79
C SER A 6 2.70 -7.52 1.45
N ILE A 7 1.81 -6.84 0.75
CA ILE A 7 1.17 -5.63 1.27
C ILE A 7 -0.29 -5.94 1.61
N LYS A 8 -0.81 -5.25 2.61
CA LYS A 8 -2.20 -5.43 3.04
C LYS A 8 -2.79 -4.12 3.49
N ARG A 9 -4.11 -3.99 3.33
CA ARG A 9 -4.83 -2.86 3.89
C ARG A 9 -4.75 -2.94 5.42
N ILE A 10 -4.41 -1.82 6.04
CA ILE A 10 -4.30 -1.75 7.49
C ILE A 10 -5.58 -1.22 8.11
N CYS A 11 -6.26 -0.32 7.42
CA CYS A 11 -7.50 0.27 7.90
C CYS A 11 -8.53 0.36 6.78
N GLU A 12 -9.75 0.81 7.13
CA GLU A 12 -10.84 0.92 6.17
C GLU A 12 -10.57 1.93 5.08
N ASN A 13 -9.74 2.91 5.35
CA ASN A 13 -9.44 3.97 4.39
C ASN A 13 -8.34 3.60 3.42
N CYS A 14 -7.69 2.45 3.62
CA CYS A 14 -6.64 1.99 2.74
C CYS A 14 -7.21 1.44 1.45
N LYS A 15 -6.54 1.72 0.35
CA LYS A 15 -6.92 1.22 -0.96
C LYS A 15 -5.71 0.60 -1.63
N ILE A 16 -5.93 -0.51 -2.30
CA ILE A 16 -4.87 -1.18 -3.05
C ILE A 16 -4.97 -0.75 -4.49
N ILE A 17 -3.87 -0.25 -5.03
CA ILE A 17 -3.79 0.17 -6.43
C ILE A 17 -2.60 -0.50 -7.10
N MET A 18 -2.65 -0.59 -8.42
CA MET A 18 -1.52 -1.10 -9.19
C MET A 18 -0.95 0.05 -10.00
N ARG A 19 0.37 0.24 -9.89
CA ARG A 19 1.05 1.29 -10.62
C ARG A 19 2.39 0.74 -11.14
N LYS A 20 2.60 0.87 -12.45
CA LYS A 20 3.83 0.37 -13.08
C LYS A 20 4.08 -1.10 -12.74
N ARG A 21 3.01 -1.91 -12.79
CA ARG A 21 3.05 -3.35 -12.47
C ARG A 21 3.45 -3.64 -11.02
N VAL A 22 3.29 -2.66 -10.14
CA VAL A 22 3.61 -2.82 -8.72
C VAL A 22 2.37 -2.49 -7.91
N LEU A 23 1.97 -3.41 -7.05
CA LEU A 23 0.86 -3.17 -6.14
C LEU A 23 1.29 -2.21 -5.04
N ARG A 24 0.42 -1.27 -4.74
CA ARG A 24 0.67 -0.28 -3.69
C ARG A 24 -0.59 -0.10 -2.87
N VAL A 25 -0.41 0.20 -1.60
CA VAL A 25 -1.50 0.56 -0.71
C VAL A 25 -1.39 2.05 -0.43
N ILE A 26 -2.48 2.77 -0.64
CA ILE A 26 -2.57 4.19 -0.32
C ILE A 26 -3.61 4.39 0.76
N CYS A 27 -3.41 5.39 1.58
CA CYS A 27 -4.29 5.65 2.70
C CYS A 27 -4.20 7.11 3.10
N LYS A 28 -5.20 7.60 3.84
CA LYS A 28 -5.14 8.93 4.45
C LYS A 28 -3.95 9.03 5.38
N ASN A 29 -3.65 7.95 6.08
CA ASN A 29 -2.53 7.90 7.01
C ASN A 29 -1.27 7.49 6.25
N PRO A 30 -0.26 8.38 6.14
CA PRO A 30 0.96 8.04 5.42
C PRO A 30 1.72 6.85 6.01
N LYS A 31 1.46 6.52 7.27
CA LYS A 31 2.09 5.38 7.92
C LYS A 31 1.58 4.05 7.34
N HIS A 32 0.42 4.06 6.69
CA HIS A 32 -0.17 2.87 6.09
C HIS A 32 0.22 2.68 4.64
N LYS A 33 0.94 3.65 4.10
CA LYS A 33 1.38 3.59 2.71
C LYS A 33 2.37 2.44 2.52
N GLN A 34 2.12 1.62 1.52
CA GLN A 34 2.93 0.44 1.27
C GLN A 34 3.22 0.30 -0.22
N ARG A 35 4.27 -0.43 -0.51
CA ARG A 35 4.65 -0.76 -1.88
C ARG A 35 5.15 -2.19 -1.89
N GLN A 36 4.65 -2.98 -2.85
CA GLN A 36 5.15 -4.33 -3.04
C GLN A 36 6.50 -4.27 -3.73
N GLY A 37 7.47 -4.85 -3.10
CA GLY A 37 8.81 -4.81 -3.67
C GLY A 37 9.64 -6.02 -3.37
#